data_092ae3bba22a0ae12cc0801423d54a4e
#
_entry.id   092ae3bba22a0ae12cc0801423d54a4e
#
_cell.length_a   1.000
_cell.length_b   1.000
_cell.length_c   1.000
_cell.angle_alpha   90.00
_cell.angle_beta   90.00
_cell.angle_gamma   90.00
#
_symmetry.space_group_name_H-M   'P 1'
#
loop_
_entity.id
_entity.type
_entity.pdbx_description
1 polymer ?
#
loop_
_entity_poly.entity_id
_entity_poly.type
_entity_poly.pdbx_seq_one_letter_code
_entity_poly.pdbx_strand_id
1 'polypeptide(L)'
;MGEAVGIIAAQSIGEPGTQLTMRTFHSGGVAGDDITQGLPRVEELFEARKPKKMAVLSEISGTLTIEEARKNMMALTVTNAEQGETRVYQVPVGAGIIVQNGDHIEQGQELTRGALSPHDVLRIRGVNDDEFGRPGVRNYLVQEVQKVYRQQGVDINNKHIEVIVRQMMRKVRIEDAGSTDLLSGSTVDVNELKDANKAIQARIDAGEEGLTLAAGTPILLGITKASLATDSWMSAASFQETTKVLTEAAIKGKVDHLVGLKENVIIGKLIPAGSGLDMYRNFEMKTDESIEDEADYVDLSELKKLTNAL
;
A
#
# COMPACT_ATOMS: atom_id res chain seq x y z
N MET A 1 11.46 1.92 19.25
CA MET A 1 10.05 2.41 19.25
C MET A 1 10.04 3.93 19.31
N GLY A 2 8.98 4.61 18.82
CA GLY A 2 8.84 6.06 18.89
C GLY A 2 9.52 6.87 17.79
N GLU A 3 10.03 6.24 16.75
CA GLU A 3 10.54 6.91 15.54
C GLU A 3 9.39 7.34 14.62
N ALA A 4 9.45 8.58 14.11
CA ALA A 4 8.45 9.10 13.16
C ALA A 4 8.75 8.64 11.73
N VAL A 5 8.72 7.33 11.49
CA VAL A 5 9.16 6.69 10.23
C VAL A 5 8.41 7.19 8.98
N GLY A 6 7.15 7.59 9.12
CA GLY A 6 6.36 8.14 8.01
C GLY A 6 6.89 9.49 7.52
N ILE A 7 7.29 10.37 8.45
CA ILE A 7 7.90 11.67 8.12
C ILE A 7 9.26 11.46 7.47
N ILE A 8 10.09 10.57 8.02
CA ILE A 8 11.41 10.24 7.48
C ILE A 8 11.27 9.68 6.05
N ALA A 9 10.32 8.77 5.83
CA ALA A 9 10.04 8.22 4.51
C ALA A 9 9.62 9.31 3.52
N ALA A 10 8.68 10.17 3.91
CA ALA A 10 8.20 11.27 3.06
C ALA A 10 9.33 12.25 2.69
N GLN A 11 10.20 12.60 3.64
CA GLN A 11 11.35 13.48 3.40
C GLN A 11 12.38 12.80 2.49
N SER A 12 12.69 11.53 2.72
CA SER A 12 13.67 10.77 1.93
C SER A 12 13.23 10.57 0.47
N ILE A 13 11.92 10.50 0.23
CA ILE A 13 11.34 10.39 -1.11
C ILE A 13 11.19 11.79 -1.74
N GLY A 14 10.80 12.79 -0.95
CA GLY A 14 10.47 14.13 -1.43
C GLY A 14 11.70 15.00 -1.73
N GLU A 15 12.78 14.88 -0.94
CA GLU A 15 14.00 15.68 -1.16
C GLU A 15 14.58 15.46 -2.56
N PRO A 16 14.86 14.22 -3.01
CA PRO A 16 15.35 14.00 -4.36
C PRO A 16 14.35 14.35 -5.46
N GLY A 17 13.05 14.36 -5.14
CA GLY A 17 12.00 14.75 -6.08
C GLY A 17 12.19 16.13 -6.68
N THR A 18 12.65 17.10 -5.89
CA THR A 18 12.97 18.44 -6.36
C THR A 18 14.11 18.44 -7.39
N GLN A 19 15.13 17.62 -7.16
CA GLN A 19 16.27 17.45 -8.08
C GLN A 19 15.85 16.76 -9.38
N LEU A 20 14.95 15.79 -9.31
CA LEU A 20 14.37 15.11 -10.48
C LEU A 20 13.61 16.08 -11.39
N THR A 21 12.84 17.01 -10.84
CA THR A 21 12.09 18.00 -11.60
C THR A 21 13.03 18.93 -12.37
N MET A 22 14.14 19.34 -11.77
CA MET A 22 15.11 20.21 -12.44
C MET A 22 15.85 19.51 -13.59
N ARG A 23 16.11 18.20 -13.48
CA ARG A 23 16.84 17.43 -14.51
C ARG A 23 15.98 17.08 -15.73
N THR A 24 14.68 16.88 -15.56
CA THR A 24 13.77 16.55 -16.68
C THR A 24 13.60 17.69 -17.68
N PHE A 25 13.85 18.95 -17.28
CA PHE A 25 13.84 20.10 -18.19
C PHE A 25 15.08 20.16 -19.12
N HIS A 26 16.16 19.46 -18.79
CA HIS A 26 17.41 19.49 -19.55
C HIS A 26 17.64 18.25 -20.43
N SER A 27 16.90 17.19 -20.23
CA SER A 27 16.96 16.01 -21.09
C SER A 27 15.94 16.17 -22.21
N GLY A 28 16.34 16.82 -23.30
CA GLY A 28 15.53 16.89 -24.51
C GLY A 28 15.14 15.48 -24.93
N GLY A 29 13.87 15.17 -24.81
CA GLY A 29 13.34 13.83 -25.04
C GLY A 29 13.62 13.38 -26.46
N VAL A 30 14.19 12.19 -26.60
CA VAL A 30 14.07 11.40 -27.82
C VAL A 30 12.59 11.09 -27.97
N ALA A 31 11.97 11.64 -29.01
CA ALA A 31 10.59 11.36 -29.38
C ALA A 31 10.46 9.90 -29.84
N GLY A 32 10.19 9.03 -28.91
CA GLY A 32 9.97 7.61 -29.17
C GLY A 32 9.56 6.92 -27.89
N ASP A 33 8.31 6.53 -27.84
CA ASP A 33 7.62 5.91 -26.70
C ASP A 33 7.33 6.88 -25.54
N ASP A 34 6.14 7.42 -25.60
CA ASP A 34 5.48 8.26 -24.61
C ASP A 34 5.23 7.49 -23.31
N ILE A 35 6.30 7.15 -22.62
CA ILE A 35 6.24 6.61 -21.27
C ILE A 35 6.46 7.79 -20.35
N THR A 36 5.51 8.06 -19.48
CA THR A 36 5.65 9.04 -18.42
C THR A 36 6.91 8.69 -17.62
N GLN A 37 7.98 9.46 -17.81
CA GLN A 37 9.28 9.22 -17.18
C GLN A 37 9.52 10.22 -16.07
N GLY A 38 10.32 9.83 -15.09
CA GLY A 38 10.70 10.69 -13.99
C GLY A 38 9.59 10.89 -12.95
N LEU A 39 9.53 12.07 -12.34
CA LEU A 39 8.62 12.39 -11.23
C LEU A 39 7.14 12.20 -11.54
N PRO A 40 6.61 12.52 -12.73
CA PRO A 40 5.21 12.22 -13.06
C PRO A 40 4.85 10.73 -12.96
N ARG A 41 5.79 9.83 -13.25
CA ARG A 41 5.58 8.39 -13.08
C ARG A 41 5.51 7.98 -11.60
N VAL A 42 6.34 8.57 -10.76
CA VAL A 42 6.30 8.34 -9.31
C VAL A 42 4.96 8.81 -8.73
N GLU A 43 4.49 10.00 -9.14
CA GLU A 43 3.17 10.50 -8.75
C GLU A 43 2.05 9.55 -9.20
N GLU A 44 2.09 9.08 -10.45
CA GLU A 44 1.11 8.13 -10.99
C GLU A 44 1.07 6.82 -10.18
N LEU A 45 2.23 6.29 -9.78
CA LEU A 45 2.33 5.08 -8.96
C LEU A 45 1.79 5.29 -7.54
N PHE A 46 2.18 6.38 -6.86
CA PHE A 46 1.71 6.67 -5.51
C PHE A 46 0.24 7.06 -5.45
N GLU A 47 -0.30 7.70 -6.49
CA GLU A 47 -1.75 7.95 -6.59
C GLU A 47 -2.53 6.76 -7.15
N ALA A 48 -1.85 5.65 -7.46
CA ALA A 48 -2.44 4.45 -8.05
C ALA A 48 -3.33 4.78 -9.28
N ARG A 49 -2.89 5.73 -10.10
CA ARG A 49 -3.62 6.12 -11.33
C ARG A 49 -3.44 5.08 -12.41
N LYS A 50 -4.43 4.95 -13.27
CA LYS A 50 -4.32 4.11 -14.47
C LYS A 50 -3.40 4.76 -15.50
N PRO A 51 -2.35 4.06 -15.98
CA PRO A 51 -1.46 4.57 -17.01
C PRO A 51 -2.19 4.83 -18.33
N LYS A 52 -1.73 5.81 -19.10
CA LYS A 52 -2.32 6.12 -20.42
C LYS A 52 -2.12 4.98 -21.43
N LYS A 53 -0.92 4.38 -21.45
CA LYS A 53 -0.62 3.18 -22.26
C LYS A 53 -0.47 1.99 -21.31
N MET A 54 -1.58 1.30 -21.06
CA MET A 54 -1.59 0.13 -20.19
C MET A 54 -1.09 -1.11 -20.90
N ALA A 55 -0.26 -1.89 -20.22
CA ALA A 55 -0.05 -3.28 -20.57
C ALA A 55 -1.26 -4.11 -20.18
N VAL A 56 -1.60 -5.09 -21.00
CA VAL A 56 -2.67 -6.05 -20.73
C VAL A 56 -2.06 -7.26 -20.03
N LEU A 57 -2.65 -7.65 -18.91
CA LEU A 57 -2.31 -8.86 -18.17
C LEU A 57 -3.32 -9.95 -18.47
N SER A 58 -2.86 -11.20 -18.56
CA SER A 58 -3.77 -12.34 -18.65
C SER A 58 -4.44 -12.61 -17.31
N GLU A 59 -5.76 -12.76 -17.29
CA GLU A 59 -6.53 -13.12 -16.09
C GLU A 59 -6.55 -14.63 -15.83
N ILE A 60 -6.31 -15.44 -16.88
CA ILE A 60 -6.32 -16.91 -16.81
C ILE A 60 -5.05 -17.48 -17.43
N SER A 61 -4.69 -18.70 -17.04
CA SER A 61 -3.66 -19.48 -17.71
C SER A 61 -4.28 -20.25 -18.87
N GLY A 62 -3.56 -20.39 -19.99
CA GLY A 62 -4.06 -21.12 -21.14
C GLY A 62 -3.25 -20.90 -22.41
N THR A 63 -3.75 -21.38 -23.52
CA THR A 63 -3.13 -21.20 -24.84
C THR A 63 -3.64 -19.94 -25.52
N LEU A 64 -2.73 -19.15 -26.06
CA LEU A 64 -3.03 -17.89 -26.75
C LEU A 64 -3.33 -18.10 -28.21
N THR A 65 -4.41 -17.49 -28.68
CA THR A 65 -4.73 -17.35 -30.10
C THR A 65 -4.84 -15.86 -30.44
N ILE A 66 -4.16 -15.44 -31.50
CA ILE A 66 -4.14 -14.04 -31.94
C ILE A 66 -4.94 -13.96 -33.25
N GLU A 67 -5.99 -13.16 -33.28
CA GLU A 67 -6.84 -12.94 -34.44
C GLU A 67 -7.00 -11.44 -34.73
N GLU A 68 -7.18 -11.08 -35.98
CA GLU A 68 -7.54 -9.71 -36.36
C GLU A 68 -9.03 -9.47 -36.06
N ALA A 69 -9.31 -8.49 -35.19
CA ALA A 69 -10.65 -8.04 -34.94
C ALA A 69 -11.02 -6.85 -35.83
N ARG A 70 -12.30 -6.48 -35.87
CA ARG A 70 -12.79 -5.35 -36.67
C ARG A 70 -12.19 -4.00 -36.16
N LYS A 71 -12.03 -3.05 -37.08
CA LYS A 71 -11.64 -1.66 -36.79
C LYS A 71 -10.23 -1.46 -36.22
N ASN A 72 -9.22 -2.07 -36.83
CA ASN A 72 -7.82 -1.86 -36.42
C ASN A 72 -7.50 -2.33 -34.99
N MET A 73 -8.20 -3.37 -34.53
CA MET A 73 -7.99 -4.03 -33.23
C MET A 73 -7.56 -5.49 -33.48
N MET A 74 -6.73 -6.00 -32.59
CA MET A 74 -6.38 -7.40 -32.48
C MET A 74 -7.07 -8.02 -31.28
N ALA A 75 -7.59 -9.23 -31.43
CA ALA A 75 -8.15 -10.02 -30.33
C ALA A 75 -7.10 -11.04 -29.88
N LEU A 76 -6.70 -10.93 -28.64
CA LEU A 76 -5.85 -11.89 -27.94
C LEU A 76 -6.78 -12.79 -27.13
N THR A 77 -6.98 -14.01 -27.58
CA THR A 77 -7.86 -14.99 -26.93
C THR A 77 -7.02 -15.99 -26.16
N VAL A 78 -7.18 -16.04 -24.87
CA VAL A 78 -6.55 -17.04 -24.00
C VAL A 78 -7.60 -18.07 -23.62
N THR A 79 -7.32 -19.34 -23.93
CA THR A 79 -8.23 -20.46 -23.68
C THR A 79 -7.58 -21.44 -22.70
N ASN A 80 -8.23 -21.67 -21.57
CA ASN A 80 -7.87 -22.71 -20.64
C ASN A 80 -8.65 -23.98 -20.97
N ALA A 81 -7.94 -24.99 -21.49
CA ALA A 81 -8.57 -26.24 -21.87
C ALA A 81 -9.03 -27.09 -20.67
N GLU A 82 -8.41 -26.91 -19.49
CA GLU A 82 -8.72 -27.69 -18.28
C GLU A 82 -9.99 -27.17 -17.59
N GLN A 83 -10.18 -25.85 -17.56
CA GLN A 83 -11.32 -25.20 -16.89
C GLN A 83 -12.45 -24.82 -17.86
N GLY A 84 -12.21 -24.92 -19.18
CA GLY A 84 -13.18 -24.51 -20.20
C GLY A 84 -13.42 -23.00 -20.26
N GLU A 85 -12.55 -22.19 -19.63
CA GLU A 85 -12.67 -20.74 -19.65
C GLU A 85 -11.94 -20.12 -20.85
N THR A 86 -12.55 -19.10 -21.44
CA THR A 86 -11.96 -18.33 -22.53
C THR A 86 -12.08 -16.83 -22.23
N ARG A 87 -10.98 -16.11 -22.34
CA ARG A 87 -10.94 -14.64 -22.19
C ARG A 87 -10.40 -13.99 -23.44
N VAL A 88 -11.07 -12.95 -23.88
CA VAL A 88 -10.70 -12.18 -25.08
C VAL A 88 -10.28 -10.77 -24.70
N TYR A 89 -9.05 -10.42 -25.04
CA TYR A 89 -8.48 -9.09 -24.80
C TYR A 89 -8.37 -8.35 -26.14
N GLN A 90 -9.02 -7.21 -26.26
CA GLN A 90 -8.95 -6.37 -27.45
C GLN A 90 -7.83 -5.34 -27.30
N VAL A 91 -6.86 -5.36 -28.20
CA VAL A 91 -5.73 -4.45 -28.21
C VAL A 91 -5.61 -3.74 -29.57
N PRO A 92 -5.19 -2.46 -29.61
CA PRO A 92 -4.95 -1.76 -30.88
C PRO A 92 -3.84 -2.45 -31.70
N VAL A 93 -3.94 -2.44 -33.02
CA VAL A 93 -2.92 -3.02 -33.94
C VAL A 93 -1.53 -2.40 -33.73
N GLY A 94 -1.39 -1.23 -33.11
CA GLY A 94 -0.11 -0.62 -32.77
C GLY A 94 0.41 -0.96 -31.36
N ALA A 95 -0.30 -1.80 -30.59
CA ALA A 95 0.18 -2.25 -29.30
C ALA A 95 1.37 -3.21 -29.48
N GLY A 96 2.44 -2.99 -28.75
CA GLY A 96 3.62 -3.87 -28.77
C GLY A 96 3.28 -5.21 -28.12
N ILE A 97 2.81 -6.19 -28.90
CA ILE A 97 2.52 -7.54 -28.40
C ILE A 97 3.85 -8.24 -28.10
N ILE A 98 3.97 -8.87 -26.94
CA ILE A 98 5.21 -9.54 -26.47
C ILE A 98 5.15 -11.05 -26.78
N VAL A 99 3.95 -11.60 -26.84
CA VAL A 99 3.65 -13.03 -26.94
C VAL A 99 3.35 -13.45 -28.39
N GLN A 100 3.55 -14.71 -28.70
CA GLN A 100 3.30 -15.26 -30.03
C GLN A 100 2.03 -16.13 -30.04
N ASN A 101 1.47 -16.32 -31.22
CA ASN A 101 0.32 -17.19 -31.40
C ASN A 101 0.67 -18.65 -31.08
N GLY A 102 -0.10 -19.30 -30.25
CA GLY A 102 0.13 -20.66 -29.75
C GLY A 102 0.94 -20.76 -28.47
N ASP A 103 1.45 -19.65 -27.93
CA ASP A 103 2.17 -19.67 -26.65
C ASP A 103 1.27 -20.08 -25.48
N HIS A 104 1.84 -20.81 -24.53
CA HIS A 104 1.20 -21.07 -23.26
C HIS A 104 1.40 -19.86 -22.35
N ILE A 105 0.29 -19.23 -21.97
CA ILE A 105 0.26 -18.03 -21.12
C ILE A 105 -0.12 -18.44 -19.71
N GLU A 106 0.60 -17.91 -18.74
CA GLU A 106 0.27 -18.08 -17.33
C GLU A 106 -0.57 -16.90 -16.82
N GLN A 107 -1.39 -17.14 -15.81
CA GLN A 107 -2.14 -16.07 -15.14
C GLN A 107 -1.19 -14.97 -14.66
N GLY A 108 -1.55 -13.70 -14.89
CA GLY A 108 -0.73 -12.56 -14.52
C GLY A 108 0.45 -12.26 -15.48
N GLN A 109 0.60 -12.98 -16.58
CA GLN A 109 1.62 -12.70 -17.59
C GLN A 109 1.22 -11.49 -18.45
N GLU A 110 2.22 -10.71 -18.85
CA GLU A 110 2.05 -9.53 -19.71
C GLU A 110 1.89 -9.96 -21.16
N LEU A 111 0.80 -9.54 -21.80
CA LEU A 111 0.52 -9.82 -23.22
C LEU A 111 1.05 -8.70 -24.12
N THR A 112 1.09 -7.46 -23.61
CA THR A 112 1.52 -6.29 -24.38
C THR A 112 2.54 -5.46 -23.61
N ARG A 113 3.38 -4.71 -24.31
CA ARG A 113 4.31 -3.73 -23.73
C ARG A 113 3.54 -2.53 -23.20
N GLY A 114 3.91 -2.06 -22.02
CA GLY A 114 3.33 -0.86 -21.41
C GLY A 114 3.55 -0.82 -19.93
N ALA A 115 2.99 0.19 -19.29
CA ALA A 115 2.99 0.30 -17.85
C ALA A 115 1.82 -0.51 -17.27
N LEU A 116 2.07 -1.28 -16.23
CA LEU A 116 1.02 -2.02 -15.55
C LEU A 116 0.17 -1.08 -14.69
N SER A 117 -1.13 -1.32 -14.66
CA SER A 117 -2.03 -0.68 -13.69
C SER A 117 -1.86 -1.34 -12.33
N PRO A 118 -1.54 -0.59 -11.25
CA PRO A 118 -1.40 -1.18 -9.91
C PRO A 118 -2.66 -1.91 -9.44
N HIS A 119 -3.85 -1.45 -9.85
CA HIS A 119 -5.12 -2.11 -9.54
C HIS A 119 -5.27 -3.47 -10.22
N ASP A 120 -4.82 -3.58 -11.48
CA ASP A 120 -4.89 -4.84 -12.22
C ASP A 120 -3.86 -5.84 -11.69
N VAL A 121 -2.68 -5.35 -11.29
CA VAL A 121 -1.68 -6.17 -10.59
C VAL A 121 -2.26 -6.72 -9.28
N LEU A 122 -2.92 -5.87 -8.47
CA LEU A 122 -3.56 -6.33 -7.24
C LEU A 122 -4.65 -7.38 -7.50
N ARG A 123 -5.48 -7.17 -8.52
CA ARG A 123 -6.59 -8.06 -8.85
C ARG A 123 -6.13 -9.42 -9.37
N ILE A 124 -5.08 -9.44 -10.19
CA ILE A 124 -4.66 -10.64 -10.93
C ILE A 124 -3.51 -11.37 -10.21
N ARG A 125 -2.47 -10.66 -9.76
CA ARG A 125 -1.30 -11.22 -9.08
C ARG A 125 -1.43 -11.22 -7.56
N GLY A 126 -2.30 -10.36 -7.02
CA GLY A 126 -2.51 -10.22 -5.58
C GLY A 126 -1.56 -9.25 -4.88
N VAL A 127 -1.52 -9.37 -3.56
CA VAL A 127 -0.74 -8.49 -2.66
C VAL A 127 0.73 -8.87 -2.64
N ASN A 128 1.00 -10.16 -2.53
CA ASN A 128 2.34 -10.76 -2.51
C ASN A 128 2.69 -11.28 -3.91
N ASP A 129 3.93 -11.71 -4.08
CA ASP A 129 4.38 -12.32 -5.32
C ASP A 129 3.54 -13.57 -5.63
N ASP A 130 3.26 -13.79 -6.91
CA ASP A 130 2.51 -14.93 -7.36
C ASP A 130 3.35 -16.23 -7.28
N GLU A 131 2.71 -17.38 -7.51
CA GLU A 131 3.37 -18.69 -7.50
C GLU A 131 4.46 -18.84 -8.57
N PHE A 132 4.43 -17.99 -9.60
CA PHE A 132 5.43 -17.94 -10.67
C PHE A 132 6.57 -16.96 -10.39
N GLY A 133 6.62 -16.38 -9.17
CA GLY A 133 7.64 -15.41 -8.76
C GLY A 133 7.51 -14.03 -9.39
N ARG A 134 6.35 -13.69 -9.98
CA ARG A 134 6.11 -12.35 -10.49
C ARG A 134 5.73 -11.42 -9.34
N PRO A 135 6.19 -10.16 -9.38
CA PRO A 135 5.94 -9.25 -8.28
C PRO A 135 4.45 -8.96 -8.13
N GLY A 136 3.93 -9.20 -6.92
CA GLY A 136 2.64 -8.70 -6.49
C GLY A 136 2.67 -7.16 -6.34
N VAL A 137 1.53 -6.56 -6.05
CA VAL A 137 1.41 -5.09 -6.08
C VAL A 137 2.41 -4.37 -5.15
N ARG A 138 2.78 -4.95 -4.02
CA ARG A 138 3.77 -4.37 -3.10
C ARG A 138 5.13 -4.25 -3.76
N ASN A 139 5.66 -5.37 -4.21
CA ASN A 139 6.97 -5.44 -4.84
C ASN A 139 7.00 -4.70 -6.17
N TYR A 140 5.90 -4.77 -6.94
CA TYR A 140 5.75 -4.00 -8.17
C TYR A 140 5.90 -2.49 -7.93
N LEU A 141 5.16 -1.92 -6.97
CA LEU A 141 5.25 -0.50 -6.66
C LEU A 141 6.66 -0.10 -6.19
N VAL A 142 7.27 -0.89 -5.30
CA VAL A 142 8.64 -0.63 -4.83
C VAL A 142 9.63 -0.66 -5.98
N GLN A 143 9.57 -1.68 -6.83
CA GLN A 143 10.49 -1.83 -7.97
C GLN A 143 10.35 -0.70 -9.00
N GLU A 144 9.12 -0.34 -9.37
CA GLU A 144 8.87 0.72 -10.35
C GLU A 144 9.29 2.10 -9.82
N VAL A 145 9.01 2.41 -8.55
CA VAL A 145 9.48 3.65 -7.94
C VAL A 145 11.00 3.69 -7.86
N GLN A 146 11.64 2.62 -7.38
CA GLN A 146 13.10 2.51 -7.34
C GLN A 146 13.75 2.64 -8.71
N LYS A 147 13.14 2.05 -9.73
CA LYS A 147 13.61 2.14 -11.11
C LYS A 147 13.70 3.60 -11.57
N VAL A 148 12.68 4.42 -11.28
CA VAL A 148 12.68 5.84 -11.63
C VAL A 148 13.80 6.59 -10.90
N TYR A 149 13.97 6.37 -9.59
CA TYR A 149 15.02 7.06 -8.82
C TYR A 149 16.43 6.62 -9.26
N ARG A 150 16.66 5.32 -9.45
CA ARG A 150 17.95 4.79 -9.92
C ARG A 150 18.33 5.28 -11.31
N GLN A 151 17.37 5.41 -12.23
CA GLN A 151 17.61 5.99 -13.55
C GLN A 151 18.12 7.43 -13.49
N GLN A 152 17.81 8.14 -12.41
CA GLN A 152 18.29 9.50 -12.16
C GLN A 152 19.54 9.55 -11.28
N GLY A 153 20.10 8.39 -10.93
CA GLY A 153 21.32 8.29 -10.09
C GLY A 153 21.06 8.60 -8.62
N VAL A 154 19.82 8.48 -8.16
CA VAL A 154 19.43 8.64 -6.75
C VAL A 154 19.21 7.27 -6.14
N ASP A 155 19.84 7.01 -5.01
CA ASP A 155 19.65 5.79 -4.24
C ASP A 155 18.83 6.07 -2.98
N ILE A 156 17.69 5.39 -2.86
CA ILE A 156 16.77 5.49 -1.72
C ILE A 156 16.58 4.08 -1.16
N ASN A 157 16.60 3.93 0.16
CA ASN A 157 16.34 2.64 0.77
C ASN A 157 14.87 2.22 0.56
N ASN A 158 14.66 0.95 0.19
CA ASN A 158 13.33 0.39 -0.07
C ASN A 158 12.36 0.59 1.09
N LYS A 159 12.84 0.55 2.35
CA LYS A 159 11.98 0.74 3.54
C LYS A 159 11.11 2.00 3.47
N HIS A 160 11.64 3.10 2.93
CA HIS A 160 10.89 4.37 2.84
C HIS A 160 9.71 4.25 1.89
N ILE A 161 9.91 3.56 0.76
CA ILE A 161 8.84 3.31 -0.21
C ILE A 161 7.85 2.28 0.36
N GLU A 162 8.35 1.22 1.00
CA GLU A 162 7.54 0.18 1.62
C GLU A 162 6.60 0.71 2.70
N VAL A 163 7.05 1.69 3.52
CA VAL A 163 6.20 2.36 4.52
C VAL A 163 5.01 3.05 3.85
N ILE A 164 5.23 3.74 2.74
CA ILE A 164 4.15 4.41 2.00
C ILE A 164 3.22 3.38 1.36
N VAL A 165 3.76 2.37 0.68
CA VAL A 165 2.97 1.31 0.03
C VAL A 165 2.13 0.55 1.05
N ARG A 166 2.66 0.28 2.25
CA ARG A 166 1.90 -0.32 3.35
C ARG A 166 0.68 0.52 3.73
N GLN A 167 0.81 1.85 3.79
CA GLN A 167 -0.33 2.73 4.10
C GLN A 167 -1.36 2.77 2.96
N MET A 168 -0.92 2.68 1.70
CA MET A 168 -1.82 2.59 0.55
C MET A 168 -2.68 1.32 0.56
N MET A 169 -2.22 0.26 1.21
CA MET A 169 -2.88 -1.05 1.29
C MET A 169 -3.45 -1.37 2.67
N ARG A 170 -3.64 -0.36 3.49
CA ARG A 170 -4.13 -0.53 4.87
C ARG A 170 -5.61 -0.90 4.95
N LYS A 171 -6.38 -0.57 3.93
CA LYS A 171 -7.84 -0.75 3.94
C LYS A 171 -8.27 -1.98 3.13
N VAL A 172 -9.35 -2.60 3.61
CA VAL A 172 -9.99 -3.79 3.03
C VAL A 172 -11.46 -3.48 2.82
N ARG A 173 -12.02 -3.95 1.72
CA ARG A 173 -13.46 -3.90 1.48
C ARG A 173 -14.09 -5.22 1.95
N ILE A 174 -15.07 -5.12 2.81
CA ILE A 174 -15.80 -6.29 3.31
C ILE A 174 -16.74 -6.79 2.21
N GLU A 175 -16.61 -8.05 1.83
CA GLU A 175 -17.52 -8.72 0.89
C GLU A 175 -18.62 -9.43 1.66
N ASP A 176 -18.22 -10.23 2.63
CA ASP A 176 -19.14 -10.92 3.53
C ASP A 176 -18.79 -10.56 4.98
N ALA A 177 -19.77 -10.08 5.71
CA ALA A 177 -19.61 -9.74 7.13
C ALA A 177 -19.59 -10.97 8.05
N GLY A 178 -20.05 -12.12 7.57
CA GLY A 178 -20.18 -13.33 8.40
C GLY A 178 -20.96 -13.05 9.69
N SER A 179 -20.44 -13.52 10.81
CA SER A 179 -21.02 -13.33 12.16
C SER A 179 -20.42 -12.13 12.90
N THR A 180 -19.70 -11.23 12.20
CA THR A 180 -19.13 -10.02 12.79
C THR A 180 -20.11 -8.83 12.70
N ASP A 181 -19.85 -7.78 13.50
CA ASP A 181 -20.64 -6.53 13.46
C ASP A 181 -20.26 -5.60 12.27
N LEU A 182 -19.39 -6.08 11.35
CA LEU A 182 -18.97 -5.32 10.18
C LEU A 182 -20.08 -5.26 9.13
N LEU A 183 -20.12 -4.17 8.35
CA LEU A 183 -21.10 -4.02 7.28
C LEU A 183 -20.51 -4.50 5.94
N SER A 184 -21.23 -5.37 5.25
CA SER A 184 -20.88 -5.78 3.88
C SER A 184 -20.84 -4.56 2.94
N GLY A 185 -19.80 -4.49 2.10
CA GLY A 185 -19.53 -3.38 1.20
C GLY A 185 -18.82 -2.18 1.84
N SER A 186 -18.65 -2.15 3.16
CA SER A 186 -17.88 -1.11 3.85
C SER A 186 -16.36 -1.29 3.66
N THR A 187 -15.63 -0.19 3.83
CA THR A 187 -14.17 -0.20 3.81
C THR A 187 -13.65 -0.01 5.23
N VAL A 188 -12.95 -1.00 5.74
CA VAL A 188 -12.41 -1.04 7.10
C VAL A 188 -10.90 -1.18 7.10
N ASP A 189 -10.27 -0.99 8.26
CA ASP A 189 -8.84 -1.26 8.43
C ASP A 189 -8.56 -2.77 8.47
N VAL A 190 -7.43 -3.19 7.90
CA VAL A 190 -6.98 -4.60 7.95
C VAL A 190 -6.91 -5.12 9.39
N ASN A 191 -6.49 -4.27 10.34
CA ASN A 191 -6.39 -4.67 11.74
C ASN A 191 -7.78 -4.84 12.37
N GLU A 192 -8.71 -3.93 12.07
CA GLU A 192 -10.10 -4.02 12.53
C GLU A 192 -10.77 -5.33 12.07
N LEU A 193 -10.59 -5.69 10.79
CA LEU A 193 -11.05 -6.98 10.27
C LEU A 193 -10.40 -8.17 10.99
N LYS A 194 -9.08 -8.10 11.24
CA LYS A 194 -8.37 -9.16 11.96
C LYS A 194 -8.85 -9.30 13.40
N ASP A 195 -9.07 -8.20 14.09
CA ASP A 195 -9.51 -8.21 15.48
C ASP A 195 -10.96 -8.72 15.59
N ALA A 196 -11.85 -8.32 14.68
CA ALA A 196 -13.20 -8.84 14.57
C ALA A 196 -13.20 -10.36 14.31
N ASN A 197 -12.41 -10.82 13.34
CA ASN A 197 -12.29 -12.24 13.05
C ASN A 197 -11.66 -13.02 14.19
N LYS A 198 -10.69 -12.46 14.92
CA LYS A 198 -10.09 -13.09 16.10
C LYS A 198 -11.11 -13.26 17.23
N ALA A 199 -12.00 -12.28 17.42
CA ALA A 199 -13.08 -12.38 18.42
C ALA A 199 -14.06 -13.51 18.07
N ILE A 200 -14.46 -13.63 16.78
CA ILE A 200 -15.33 -14.73 16.33
C ILE A 200 -14.61 -16.08 16.42
N GLN A 201 -13.33 -16.15 16.05
CA GLN A 201 -12.55 -17.37 16.16
C GLN A 201 -12.47 -17.88 17.61
N ALA A 202 -12.27 -16.99 18.58
CA ALA A 202 -12.27 -17.35 20.00
C ALA A 202 -13.62 -17.93 20.47
N ARG A 203 -14.74 -17.47 19.89
CA ARG A 203 -16.08 -18.02 20.19
C ARG A 203 -16.27 -19.40 19.54
N ILE A 204 -15.77 -19.59 18.31
CA ILE A 204 -15.75 -20.90 17.64
C ILE A 204 -14.93 -21.89 18.46
N ASP A 205 -13.75 -21.48 18.92
CA ASP A 205 -12.86 -22.32 19.74
C ASP A 205 -13.48 -22.67 21.13
N ALA A 206 -14.39 -21.80 21.62
CA ALA A 206 -15.18 -22.06 22.84
C ALA A 206 -16.37 -23.02 22.62
N GLY A 207 -16.62 -23.49 21.37
CA GLY A 207 -17.63 -24.47 21.04
C GLY A 207 -18.96 -23.89 20.52
N GLU A 208 -19.03 -22.63 20.16
CA GLU A 208 -20.20 -22.06 19.48
C GLU A 208 -20.25 -22.51 18.02
N GLU A 209 -21.31 -23.18 17.60
CA GLU A 209 -21.51 -23.65 16.22
C GLU A 209 -22.25 -22.60 15.36
N GLY A 210 -22.03 -22.64 14.04
CA GLY A 210 -22.74 -21.79 13.07
C GLY A 210 -22.18 -20.39 12.89
N LEU A 211 -21.02 -20.06 13.49
CA LEU A 211 -20.34 -18.79 13.28
C LEU A 211 -19.44 -18.85 12.04
N THR A 212 -19.45 -17.76 11.25
CA THR A 212 -18.61 -17.58 10.07
C THR A 212 -17.73 -16.35 10.22
N LEU A 213 -16.49 -16.43 9.72
CA LEU A 213 -15.56 -15.30 9.71
C LEU A 213 -15.93 -14.32 8.61
N ALA A 214 -15.63 -13.05 8.82
CA ALA A 214 -15.79 -12.03 7.79
C ALA A 214 -14.72 -12.18 6.69
N ALA A 215 -15.15 -12.08 5.44
CA ALA A 215 -14.28 -12.09 4.26
C ALA A 215 -14.15 -10.67 3.68
N GLY A 216 -12.93 -10.29 3.32
CA GLY A 216 -12.68 -8.98 2.73
C GLY A 216 -11.56 -9.03 1.69
N THR A 217 -11.74 -8.23 0.65
CA THR A 217 -10.77 -8.06 -0.45
C THR A 217 -9.89 -6.85 -0.21
N PRO A 218 -8.56 -6.98 -0.28
CA PRO A 218 -7.65 -5.85 -0.12
C PRO A 218 -7.86 -4.84 -1.24
N ILE A 219 -7.86 -3.55 -0.88
CA ILE A 219 -7.96 -2.45 -1.83
C ILE A 219 -6.68 -1.61 -1.82
N LEU A 220 -6.34 -1.08 -2.98
CA LEU A 220 -5.24 -0.15 -3.14
C LEU A 220 -5.80 1.28 -3.21
N LEU A 221 -5.37 2.14 -2.31
CA LEU A 221 -5.72 3.56 -2.30
C LEU A 221 -4.50 4.38 -2.70
N GLY A 222 -4.68 5.39 -3.55
CA GLY A 222 -3.66 6.42 -3.75
C GLY A 222 -3.37 7.18 -2.45
N ILE A 223 -2.19 7.77 -2.32
CA ILE A 223 -1.74 8.46 -1.09
C ILE A 223 -2.73 9.54 -0.63
N THR A 224 -3.30 10.30 -1.57
CA THR A 224 -4.31 11.33 -1.26
C THR A 224 -5.56 10.70 -0.64
N LYS A 225 -6.10 9.65 -1.24
CA LYS A 225 -7.28 8.94 -0.73
C LYS A 225 -6.98 8.23 0.60
N ALA A 226 -5.81 7.61 0.72
CA ALA A 226 -5.37 6.95 1.95
C ALA A 226 -5.25 7.95 3.11
N SER A 227 -4.77 9.17 2.84
CA SER A 227 -4.66 10.24 3.83
C SER A 227 -6.02 10.78 4.31
N LEU A 228 -7.05 10.75 3.45
CA LEU A 228 -8.43 11.13 3.81
C LEU A 228 -9.18 9.99 4.51
N ALA A 229 -8.80 8.73 4.22
CA ALA A 229 -9.42 7.52 4.80
C ALA A 229 -8.81 7.13 6.15
N THR A 230 -8.14 8.05 6.85
CA THR A 230 -7.59 7.82 8.19
C THR A 230 -8.69 7.77 9.26
N ASP A 231 -8.41 7.10 10.37
CA ASP A 231 -9.36 7.01 11.49
C ASP A 231 -9.48 8.35 12.24
N SER A 232 -8.40 9.16 12.26
CA SER A 232 -8.40 10.51 12.80
C SER A 232 -9.09 11.50 11.84
N TRP A 233 -10.26 11.97 12.22
CA TRP A 233 -10.98 12.99 11.46
C TRP A 233 -10.29 14.36 11.50
N MET A 234 -9.57 14.67 12.58
CA MET A 234 -8.78 15.91 12.71
C MET A 234 -7.64 15.94 11.69
N SER A 235 -6.91 14.84 11.57
CA SER A 235 -5.83 14.69 10.59
C SER A 235 -6.36 14.82 9.16
N ALA A 236 -7.46 14.16 8.83
CA ALA A 236 -8.09 14.24 7.52
C ALA A 236 -8.59 15.66 7.20
N ALA A 237 -9.28 16.32 8.13
CA ALA A 237 -9.81 17.68 7.97
C ALA A 237 -8.71 18.72 7.74
N SER A 238 -7.53 18.54 8.35
CA SER A 238 -6.41 19.44 8.18
C SER A 238 -5.66 19.27 6.86
N PHE A 239 -5.96 18.24 6.09
CA PHE A 239 -5.31 17.96 4.81
C PHE A 239 -6.09 18.56 3.63
N GLN A 240 -7.30 18.04 3.36
CA GLN A 240 -8.17 18.48 2.27
C GLN A 240 -9.64 18.25 2.65
N GLU A 241 -10.56 18.83 1.88
CA GLU A 241 -12.00 18.65 2.02
C GLU A 241 -12.52 18.91 3.46
N THR A 242 -11.99 19.92 4.14
CA THR A 242 -12.24 20.23 5.55
C THR A 242 -13.73 20.21 5.91
N THR A 243 -14.56 20.91 5.13
CA THR A 243 -16.00 21.01 5.41
C THR A 243 -16.70 19.64 5.35
N LYS A 244 -16.37 18.85 4.33
CA LYS A 244 -16.95 17.50 4.14
C LYS A 244 -16.57 16.57 5.28
N VAL A 245 -15.27 16.54 5.65
CA VAL A 245 -14.75 15.68 6.73
C VAL A 245 -15.37 16.06 8.06
N LEU A 246 -15.44 17.35 8.39
CA LEU A 246 -16.04 17.84 9.64
C LEU A 246 -17.54 17.51 9.70
N THR A 247 -18.28 17.73 8.60
CA THR A 247 -19.70 17.41 8.54
C THR A 247 -19.93 15.90 8.73
N GLU A 248 -19.15 15.06 8.06
CA GLU A 248 -19.25 13.61 8.20
C GLU A 248 -18.91 13.14 9.62
N ALA A 249 -17.87 13.72 10.22
CA ALA A 249 -17.47 13.39 11.58
C ALA A 249 -18.56 13.79 12.59
N ALA A 250 -19.17 14.96 12.41
CA ALA A 250 -20.26 15.43 13.26
C ALA A 250 -21.52 14.55 13.14
N ILE A 251 -21.93 14.20 11.91
CA ILE A 251 -23.10 13.33 11.68
C ILE A 251 -22.89 11.94 12.28
N LYS A 252 -21.67 11.38 12.14
CA LYS A 252 -21.35 10.04 12.63
C LYS A 252 -20.93 10.01 14.10
N GLY A 253 -20.83 11.15 14.76
CA GLY A 253 -20.37 11.24 16.15
C GLY A 253 -18.94 10.66 16.36
N LYS A 254 -18.04 10.86 15.38
CA LYS A 254 -16.69 10.27 15.43
C LYS A 254 -15.87 10.85 16.58
N VAL A 255 -15.21 9.97 17.32
CA VAL A 255 -14.24 10.31 18.37
C VAL A 255 -12.83 10.15 17.82
N ASP A 256 -11.96 11.14 18.01
CA ASP A 256 -10.55 11.08 17.67
C ASP A 256 -9.74 10.69 18.90
N HIS A 257 -9.02 9.57 18.80
CA HIS A 257 -8.25 9.04 19.92
C HIS A 257 -6.84 9.66 20.05
N LEU A 258 -6.49 10.63 19.21
CA LEU A 258 -5.21 11.36 19.22
C LEU A 258 -3.97 10.45 19.20
N VAL A 259 -4.03 9.37 18.46
CA VAL A 259 -2.94 8.38 18.37
C VAL A 259 -1.81 8.82 17.45
N GLY A 260 -2.10 9.62 16.43
CA GLY A 260 -1.13 10.06 15.43
C GLY A 260 -0.37 11.32 15.83
N LEU A 261 0.55 11.74 14.95
CA LEU A 261 1.38 12.91 15.17
C LEU A 261 0.61 14.21 14.93
N LYS A 262 -0.13 14.28 13.82
CA LYS A 262 -0.73 15.51 13.30
C LYS A 262 -1.83 16.06 14.20
N GLU A 263 -2.71 15.22 14.71
CA GLU A 263 -3.78 15.58 15.64
C GLU A 263 -3.23 16.13 16.95
N ASN A 264 -2.16 15.55 17.48
CA ASN A 264 -1.51 16.04 18.69
C ASN A 264 -0.85 17.42 18.47
N VAL A 265 -0.23 17.63 17.30
CA VAL A 265 0.32 18.94 16.92
C VAL A 265 -0.78 20.01 16.84
N ILE A 266 -1.93 19.67 16.24
CA ILE A 266 -3.06 20.60 16.10
C ILE A 266 -3.58 21.07 17.48
N ILE A 267 -3.67 20.15 18.45
CA ILE A 267 -4.14 20.45 19.79
C ILE A 267 -3.04 21.10 20.65
N GLY A 268 -1.78 21.07 20.24
CA GLY A 268 -0.65 21.60 21.01
C GLY A 268 -0.15 20.64 22.09
N LYS A 269 -0.43 19.34 21.96
CA LYS A 269 0.15 18.30 22.82
C LYS A 269 1.48 17.81 22.24
N LEU A 270 2.29 17.18 23.09
CA LEU A 270 3.49 16.48 22.64
C LEU A 270 3.12 15.35 21.70
N ILE A 271 3.87 15.21 20.62
CA ILE A 271 3.68 14.11 19.67
C ILE A 271 4.06 12.78 20.32
N PRO A 272 3.36 11.68 20.01
CA PRO A 272 3.68 10.35 20.54
C PRO A 272 4.91 9.75 19.83
N ALA A 273 6.02 10.50 19.81
CA ALA A 273 7.29 10.12 19.22
C ALA A 273 8.45 10.79 19.97
N GLY A 274 9.59 10.14 20.03
CA GLY A 274 10.78 10.64 20.72
C GLY A 274 10.50 10.95 22.20
N SER A 275 10.85 12.13 22.66
CA SER A 275 10.65 12.58 24.05
C SER A 275 9.18 12.72 24.47
N GLY A 276 8.23 12.68 23.55
CA GLY A 276 6.79 12.72 23.84
C GLY A 276 6.18 11.36 24.20
N LEU A 277 6.95 10.27 24.17
CA LEU A 277 6.50 8.96 24.59
C LEU A 277 6.30 8.89 26.11
N ASP A 278 5.30 8.13 26.53
CA ASP A 278 4.95 7.95 27.94
C ASP A 278 6.11 7.40 28.77
N MET A 279 6.96 6.56 28.17
CA MET A 279 8.16 6.02 28.84
C MET A 279 9.16 7.10 29.27
N TYR A 280 9.20 8.26 28.59
CA TYR A 280 10.04 9.40 28.97
C TYR A 280 9.32 10.41 29.87
N ARG A 281 8.02 10.27 30.06
CA ARG A 281 7.21 11.19 30.90
C ARG A 281 6.96 10.66 32.31
N ASN A 282 6.95 9.32 32.44
CA ASN A 282 6.58 8.63 33.67
C ASN A 282 7.83 8.11 34.43
N PHE A 283 8.95 8.82 34.37
CA PHE A 283 10.08 8.48 35.22
C PHE A 283 10.05 9.33 36.53
N GLU A 284 10.20 8.65 37.63
CA GLU A 284 10.41 9.29 38.94
C GLU A 284 11.89 9.46 39.18
N MET A 285 12.31 10.70 39.52
CA MET A 285 13.69 10.93 39.95
C MET A 285 13.82 10.47 41.41
N LYS A 286 14.61 9.44 41.66
CA LYS A 286 15.01 9.07 43.01
C LYS A 286 16.13 10.02 43.44
N THR A 287 15.98 10.64 44.60
CA THR A 287 17.05 11.39 45.22
C THR A 287 18.04 10.43 45.91
N ASP A 288 19.30 10.82 46.06
CA ASP A 288 20.36 9.97 46.63
C ASP A 288 19.99 9.36 48.00
N GLU A 289 19.16 10.02 48.78
CA GLU A 289 18.63 9.53 50.07
C GLU A 289 17.66 8.33 49.91
N SER A 290 17.09 8.10 48.72
CA SER A 290 16.20 6.97 48.46
C SER A 290 16.92 5.75 47.84
N ILE A 291 18.19 5.86 47.53
CA ILE A 291 19.00 4.81 46.91
C ILE A 291 19.60 3.85 47.96
N GLU A 292 19.69 4.28 49.23
CA GLU A 292 20.28 3.43 50.29
C GLU A 292 19.38 2.25 50.72
N ASP A 293 18.06 2.29 50.44
CA ASP A 293 17.13 1.23 50.88
C ASP A 293 16.75 0.20 49.84
N GLU A 294 17.08 0.36 48.55
CA GLU A 294 16.80 -0.65 47.50
C GLU A 294 18.06 -0.98 46.68
N ALA A 295 18.79 -1.97 47.13
CA ALA A 295 19.92 -2.54 46.40
C ALA A 295 19.46 -3.42 45.24
N ASP A 296 18.66 -2.88 44.33
CA ASP A 296 18.41 -3.46 43.03
C ASP A 296 19.07 -2.58 41.97
N TYR A 297 20.41 -2.74 41.88
CA TYR A 297 21.17 -2.26 40.73
C TYR A 297 20.67 -2.98 39.48
N VAL A 298 19.99 -2.26 38.59
CA VAL A 298 19.83 -2.69 37.23
C VAL A 298 21.24 -2.79 36.61
N ASP A 299 21.72 -4.00 36.46
CA ASP A 299 23.06 -4.28 35.95
C ASP A 299 23.17 -3.72 34.52
N LEU A 300 24.02 -2.71 34.38
CA LEU A 300 24.34 -2.09 33.08
C LEU A 300 24.81 -3.13 32.02
N SER A 301 25.15 -4.35 32.45
CA SER A 301 25.46 -5.47 31.56
C SER A 301 24.22 -6.02 30.84
N GLU A 302 23.02 -5.91 31.43
CA GLU A 302 21.77 -6.32 30.75
C GLU A 302 21.33 -5.31 29.68
N LEU A 303 21.53 -4.02 29.93
CA LEU A 303 21.26 -2.99 28.92
C LEU A 303 22.21 -3.10 27.71
N LYS A 304 23.47 -3.51 27.92
CA LYS A 304 24.42 -3.79 26.83
C LYS A 304 24.06 -5.05 26.03
N LYS A 305 23.41 -6.04 26.63
CA LYS A 305 22.93 -7.22 25.92
C LYS A 305 21.71 -6.90 25.02
N LEU A 306 20.85 -5.98 25.43
CA LEU A 306 19.71 -5.53 24.62
C LEU A 306 20.12 -4.63 23.45
N THR A 307 21.21 -3.85 23.59
CA THR A 307 21.73 -2.99 22.50
C THR A 307 22.55 -3.77 21.49
N ASN A 308 23.09 -4.94 21.83
CA ASN A 308 23.84 -5.80 20.90
C ASN A 308 22.95 -6.86 20.20
N ALA A 309 21.66 -6.91 20.52
CA ALA A 309 20.67 -7.81 19.93
C ALA A 309 19.73 -7.11 18.90
N LEU A 310 19.98 -5.84 18.62
CA LEU A 310 19.40 -5.03 17.55
C LEU A 310 20.42 -4.72 16.48
#